data_a7cf330a71f34d83c07092285a85a9fe
#
_entry.id   a7cf330a71f34d83c07092285a85a9fe
#
_cell.length_a   1.000
_cell.length_b   1.000
_cell.length_c   1.000
_cell.angle_alpha   90.00
_cell.angle_beta   90.00
_cell.angle_gamma   90.00
#
_symmetry.space_group_name_H-M   'P 1'
#
loop_
_entity.id
_entity.type
_entity.pdbx_description
1 polymer ?
#
loop_
_entity_poly.entity_id
_entity_poly.type
_entity_poly.pdbx_seq_one_letter_code
_entity_poly.pdbx_strand_id
1 'polypeptide(L)'
;MKIIRVGTYKTGFKYYKNKVEITNADEIEKIRLLKIPPAYENVTILNNKKIIAFGYDSKNRKQVLYHPSFIAKQNAKKYNKMSASINFFTKLKRKVATDLKNGRTGAGDEKTFAIAVIITLILTCGFRIGNKKYEKDNNSVGLTTLKYKHLKFEDKKVLIDFIGKKGVRNVATCDDRIIYEYLYEAVATAAAKATATATATATDYVFTYDNGKVITSNDVNEYLKVASRKFAKSSDIYITTKDLRTWNANTLFLTYYKKIRKIRDRERLKRGEAGQASDNANDANDARDADKYMKGIHKDIKKAIEMVADKLHNTYSICKKSYIDPKIIEGVIDSRQ
;
A
#
# COMPACT_ATOMS: atom_id res chain seq x y z
N MET A 1 -15.91 -30.08 -5.91
CA MET A 1 -15.10 -31.26 -5.55
C MET A 1 -14.12 -30.82 -4.49
N LYS A 2 -13.91 -31.63 -3.43
CA LYS A 2 -13.06 -31.27 -2.29
C LYS A 2 -11.96 -32.33 -2.14
N ILE A 3 -10.67 -31.89 -2.17
CA ILE A 3 -9.54 -32.75 -1.92
C ILE A 3 -8.82 -32.25 -0.68
N ILE A 4 -8.42 -33.15 0.22
CA ILE A 4 -7.67 -32.86 1.44
C ILE A 4 -6.21 -33.25 1.22
N ARG A 5 -5.28 -32.36 1.54
CA ARG A 5 -3.84 -32.64 1.59
C ARG A 5 -3.45 -33.01 3.01
N VAL A 6 -2.78 -34.15 3.16
CA VAL A 6 -2.23 -34.67 4.41
C VAL A 6 -0.72 -34.85 4.24
N GLY A 7 0.03 -34.75 5.34
CA GLY A 7 1.49 -34.87 5.34
C GLY A 7 2.19 -33.52 5.47
N THR A 8 3.52 -33.55 5.42
CA THR A 8 4.40 -32.41 5.58
C THR A 8 5.41 -32.35 4.43
N TYR A 9 6.16 -31.24 4.35
CA TYR A 9 7.25 -31.12 3.37
C TYR A 9 8.32 -32.24 3.54
N LYS A 10 8.56 -32.68 4.80
CA LYS A 10 9.56 -33.71 5.11
C LYS A 10 9.08 -35.13 4.79
N THR A 11 7.80 -35.42 5.03
CA THR A 11 7.20 -36.76 4.85
C THR A 11 6.55 -36.95 3.49
N GLY A 12 6.51 -35.89 2.68
CA GLY A 12 5.72 -35.84 1.45
C GLY A 12 4.24 -35.55 1.72
N PHE A 13 3.51 -35.33 0.62
CA PHE A 13 2.08 -35.03 0.69
C PHE A 13 1.27 -36.13 0.02
N LYS A 14 0.20 -36.55 0.71
CA LYS A 14 -0.85 -37.42 0.21
C LYS A 14 -2.14 -36.62 0.00
N TYR A 15 -2.93 -37.02 -0.95
CA TYR A 15 -4.15 -36.34 -1.32
C TYR A 15 -5.34 -37.30 -1.24
N TYR A 16 -6.43 -36.85 -0.60
CA TYR A 16 -7.61 -37.66 -0.37
C TYR A 16 -8.85 -36.99 -0.95
N LYS A 17 -9.64 -37.76 -1.69
CA LYS A 17 -10.91 -37.38 -2.26
C LYS A 17 -11.99 -38.30 -1.71
N ASN A 18 -13.00 -37.74 -1.03
CA ASN A 18 -14.05 -38.52 -0.37
C ASN A 18 -13.48 -39.64 0.56
N LYS A 19 -12.41 -39.32 1.30
CA LYS A 19 -11.67 -40.25 2.19
C LYS A 19 -10.85 -41.33 1.46
N VAL A 20 -10.84 -41.39 0.14
CA VAL A 20 -10.04 -42.34 -0.67
C VAL A 20 -8.74 -41.63 -1.09
N GLU A 21 -7.60 -42.28 -0.94
CA GLU A 21 -6.29 -41.77 -1.37
C GLU A 21 -6.24 -41.69 -2.90
N ILE A 22 -5.77 -40.55 -3.41
CA ILE A 22 -5.50 -40.38 -4.84
C ILE A 22 -4.11 -40.98 -5.13
N THR A 23 -4.08 -42.03 -5.92
CA THR A 23 -2.85 -42.72 -6.32
C THR A 23 -2.47 -42.49 -7.80
N ASN A 24 -3.41 -41.91 -8.58
CA ASN A 24 -3.16 -41.62 -9.98
C ASN A 24 -2.11 -40.51 -10.12
N ALA A 25 -1.00 -40.83 -10.81
CA ALA A 25 0.15 -39.93 -10.95
C ALA A 25 -0.21 -38.60 -11.66
N ASP A 26 -1.03 -38.67 -12.71
CA ASP A 26 -1.44 -37.49 -13.48
C ASP A 26 -2.32 -36.52 -12.64
N GLU A 27 -3.19 -37.07 -11.77
CA GLU A 27 -4.01 -36.28 -10.87
C GLU A 27 -3.17 -35.62 -9.79
N ILE A 28 -2.18 -36.35 -9.25
CA ILE A 28 -1.22 -35.80 -8.27
C ILE A 28 -0.40 -34.68 -8.90
N GLU A 29 0.09 -34.85 -10.13
CA GLU A 29 0.88 -33.82 -10.82
C GLU A 29 0.04 -32.56 -11.09
N LYS A 30 -1.23 -32.70 -11.52
CA LYS A 30 -2.15 -31.58 -11.64
C LYS A 30 -2.35 -30.82 -10.32
N ILE A 31 -2.38 -31.52 -9.19
CA ILE A 31 -2.47 -30.90 -7.87
C ILE A 31 -1.16 -30.16 -7.52
N ARG A 32 -0.01 -30.73 -7.82
CA ARG A 32 1.31 -30.10 -7.59
C ARG A 32 1.47 -28.80 -8.40
N LEU A 33 0.97 -28.77 -9.62
CA LEU A 33 0.96 -27.58 -10.49
C LEU A 33 0.13 -26.43 -9.92
N LEU A 34 -0.76 -26.66 -8.95
CA LEU A 34 -1.49 -25.58 -8.23
C LEU A 34 -0.56 -24.77 -7.32
N LYS A 35 0.67 -25.22 -7.06
CA LYS A 35 1.72 -24.54 -6.27
C LYS A 35 1.21 -24.08 -4.90
N ILE A 36 0.50 -24.96 -4.20
CA ILE A 36 0.01 -24.71 -2.84
C ILE A 36 1.19 -24.66 -1.89
N PRO A 37 1.41 -23.58 -1.11
CA PRO A 37 2.54 -23.46 -0.21
C PRO A 37 2.68 -24.69 0.71
N PRO A 38 3.89 -25.29 0.79
CA PRO A 38 4.10 -26.49 1.59
C PRO A 38 3.90 -26.25 3.09
N ALA A 39 4.17 -25.01 3.57
CA ALA A 39 4.01 -24.61 4.96
C ALA A 39 2.53 -24.45 5.42
N TYR A 40 1.56 -24.63 4.53
CA TYR A 40 0.15 -24.58 4.93
C TYR A 40 -0.27 -25.94 5.53
N GLU A 41 -0.97 -25.88 6.65
CA GLU A 41 -1.58 -27.02 7.32
C GLU A 41 -3.08 -27.11 7.02
N ASN A 42 -3.68 -28.29 7.24
CA ASN A 42 -5.12 -28.54 7.05
C ASN A 42 -5.65 -28.03 5.70
N VAL A 43 -4.89 -28.31 4.65
CA VAL A 43 -5.18 -27.78 3.31
C VAL A 43 -6.39 -28.51 2.70
N THR A 44 -7.32 -27.69 2.24
CA THR A 44 -8.47 -28.11 1.44
C THR A 44 -8.36 -27.51 0.04
N ILE A 45 -8.32 -28.36 -0.98
CA ILE A 45 -8.31 -27.96 -2.40
C ILE A 45 -9.74 -28.00 -2.91
N LEU A 46 -10.20 -26.88 -3.47
CA LEU A 46 -11.55 -26.72 -4.03
C LEU A 46 -11.51 -26.68 -5.56
N ASN A 47 -10.44 -26.12 -6.11
CA ASN A 47 -10.20 -25.91 -7.53
C ASN A 47 -11.46 -25.44 -8.31
N ASN A 48 -12.11 -24.43 -7.78
CA ASN A 48 -13.26 -23.80 -8.42
C ASN A 48 -12.85 -22.48 -9.10
N LYS A 49 -13.77 -21.83 -9.81
CA LYS A 49 -13.52 -20.57 -10.57
C LYS A 49 -12.94 -19.41 -9.72
N LYS A 50 -13.02 -19.48 -8.40
CA LYS A 50 -12.58 -18.40 -7.49
C LYS A 50 -11.43 -18.84 -6.60
N ILE A 51 -11.54 -19.99 -5.95
CA ILE A 51 -10.62 -20.48 -4.93
C ILE A 51 -9.96 -21.77 -5.43
N ILE A 52 -8.65 -21.82 -5.47
CA ILE A 52 -7.87 -23.03 -5.71
C ILE A 52 -7.87 -23.86 -4.44
N ALA A 53 -7.43 -23.30 -3.33
CA ALA A 53 -7.29 -23.97 -2.06
C ALA A 53 -7.35 -22.99 -0.89
N PHE A 54 -7.56 -23.51 0.29
CA PHE A 54 -7.27 -22.80 1.53
C PHE A 54 -6.54 -23.73 2.51
N GLY A 55 -5.79 -23.16 3.42
CA GLY A 55 -5.10 -23.85 4.49
C GLY A 55 -4.79 -22.86 5.62
N TYR A 56 -4.01 -23.29 6.60
CA TYR A 56 -3.64 -22.48 7.74
C TYR A 56 -2.13 -22.32 7.80
N ASP A 57 -1.65 -21.13 8.14
CA ASP A 57 -0.24 -20.87 8.36
C ASP A 57 0.20 -21.26 9.78
N SER A 58 1.49 -21.13 10.09
CA SER A 58 2.09 -21.46 11.39
C SER A 58 1.50 -20.70 12.60
N LYS A 59 0.74 -19.63 12.34
CA LYS A 59 -0.03 -18.90 13.36
C LYS A 59 -1.52 -19.26 13.36
N ASN A 60 -1.89 -20.39 12.79
CA ASN A 60 -3.26 -20.87 12.64
C ASN A 60 -4.21 -19.84 11.96
N ARG A 61 -3.68 -19.03 11.05
CA ARG A 61 -4.47 -18.07 10.27
C ARG A 61 -4.85 -18.68 8.93
N LYS A 62 -6.15 -18.64 8.62
CA LYS A 62 -6.66 -19.14 7.33
C LYS A 62 -6.05 -18.35 6.17
N GLN A 63 -5.38 -19.05 5.27
CA GLN A 63 -4.80 -18.55 4.03
C GLN A 63 -5.58 -19.10 2.84
N VAL A 64 -5.95 -18.22 1.91
CA VAL A 64 -6.74 -18.60 0.73
C VAL A 64 -5.91 -18.36 -0.52
N LEU A 65 -5.76 -19.39 -1.34
CA LEU A 65 -5.15 -19.32 -2.67
C LEU A 65 -6.25 -19.13 -3.70
N TYR A 66 -6.27 -17.97 -4.34
CA TYR A 66 -7.26 -17.62 -5.34
C TYR A 66 -6.80 -17.94 -6.75
N HIS A 67 -7.76 -18.24 -7.62
CA HIS A 67 -7.50 -18.46 -9.03
C HIS A 67 -6.93 -17.19 -9.69
N PRO A 68 -5.92 -17.29 -10.60
CA PRO A 68 -5.32 -16.13 -11.27
C PRO A 68 -6.35 -15.22 -11.97
N SER A 69 -7.35 -15.81 -12.65
CA SER A 69 -8.42 -15.06 -13.30
C SER A 69 -9.28 -14.25 -12.32
N PHE A 70 -9.54 -14.81 -11.12
CA PHE A 70 -10.25 -14.09 -10.07
C PHE A 70 -9.43 -12.91 -9.56
N ILE A 71 -8.11 -13.11 -9.33
CA ILE A 71 -7.19 -12.05 -8.92
C ILE A 71 -7.14 -10.94 -9.97
N ALA A 72 -7.02 -11.30 -11.25
CA ALA A 72 -7.02 -10.35 -12.36
C ALA A 72 -8.32 -9.50 -12.38
N LYS A 73 -9.49 -10.16 -12.24
CA LYS A 73 -10.79 -9.48 -12.17
C LYS A 73 -10.90 -8.52 -10.97
N GLN A 74 -10.38 -8.90 -9.79
CA GLN A 74 -10.35 -8.02 -8.61
C GLN A 74 -9.41 -6.83 -8.80
N ASN A 75 -8.25 -7.05 -9.43
CA ASN A 75 -7.32 -5.97 -9.76
C ASN A 75 -7.92 -5.00 -10.77
N ALA A 76 -8.57 -5.48 -11.83
CA ALA A 76 -9.27 -4.64 -12.79
C ALA A 76 -10.34 -3.76 -12.11
N LYS A 77 -11.19 -4.35 -11.25
CA LYS A 77 -12.16 -3.59 -10.46
C LYS A 77 -11.51 -2.50 -9.60
N LYS A 78 -10.41 -2.84 -8.93
CA LYS A 78 -9.66 -1.89 -8.09
C LYS A 78 -9.15 -0.70 -8.90
N TYR A 79 -8.52 -0.94 -10.04
CA TYR A 79 -7.92 0.12 -10.86
C TYR A 79 -8.97 0.94 -11.62
N ASN A 80 -10.05 0.31 -12.11
CA ASN A 80 -11.17 1.04 -12.69
C ASN A 80 -11.81 1.98 -11.66
N LYS A 81 -11.94 1.54 -10.39
CA LYS A 81 -12.37 2.41 -9.29
C LYS A 81 -11.44 3.61 -9.12
N MET A 82 -10.11 3.41 -9.20
CA MET A 82 -9.14 4.51 -9.06
C MET A 82 -9.26 5.51 -10.20
N SER A 83 -9.35 5.06 -11.44
CA SER A 83 -9.53 5.92 -12.62
C SER A 83 -10.83 6.72 -12.55
N ALA A 84 -11.94 6.09 -12.17
CA ALA A 84 -13.23 6.77 -11.98
C ALA A 84 -13.22 7.80 -10.83
N SER A 85 -12.23 7.71 -9.92
CA SER A 85 -12.16 8.52 -8.70
C SER A 85 -11.12 9.65 -8.75
N ILE A 86 -10.53 9.98 -9.91
CA ILE A 86 -9.48 11.02 -10.03
C ILE A 86 -9.95 12.36 -9.44
N ASN A 87 -11.14 12.82 -9.82
CA ASN A 87 -11.71 14.07 -9.31
C ASN A 87 -12.02 14.02 -7.80
N PHE A 88 -12.38 12.86 -7.29
CA PHE A 88 -12.56 12.65 -5.86
C PHE A 88 -11.26 12.92 -5.10
N PHE A 89 -10.14 12.35 -5.52
CA PHE A 89 -8.87 12.52 -4.82
C PHE A 89 -8.39 13.97 -4.80
N THR A 90 -8.63 14.73 -5.86
CA THR A 90 -8.34 16.17 -5.90
C THR A 90 -9.18 16.94 -4.88
N LYS A 91 -10.49 16.65 -4.81
CA LYS A 91 -11.40 17.28 -3.85
C LYS A 91 -11.09 16.85 -2.41
N LEU A 92 -10.74 15.56 -2.21
CA LEU A 92 -10.32 15.05 -0.90
C LEU A 92 -9.08 15.79 -0.39
N LYS A 93 -8.05 15.97 -1.22
CA LYS A 93 -6.85 16.71 -0.82
C LYS A 93 -7.19 18.13 -0.34
N ARG A 94 -8.05 18.84 -1.07
CA ARG A 94 -8.49 20.19 -0.67
C ARG A 94 -9.25 20.17 0.66
N LYS A 95 -10.17 19.19 0.83
CA LYS A 95 -10.90 19.02 2.09
C LYS A 95 -9.95 18.77 3.26
N VAL A 96 -9.03 17.84 3.12
CA VAL A 96 -8.04 17.50 4.16
C VAL A 96 -7.18 18.72 4.52
N ALA A 97 -6.73 19.50 3.52
CA ALA A 97 -5.99 20.73 3.78
C ALA A 97 -6.82 21.79 4.54
N THR A 98 -8.12 21.90 4.22
CA THR A 98 -9.04 22.77 4.95
C THR A 98 -9.24 22.29 6.39
N ASP A 99 -9.45 20.98 6.59
CA ASP A 99 -9.65 20.40 7.92
C ASP A 99 -8.38 20.55 8.80
N LEU A 100 -7.18 20.39 8.22
CA LEU A 100 -5.92 20.70 8.91
C LEU A 100 -5.84 22.16 9.36
N LYS A 101 -6.16 23.09 8.46
CA LYS A 101 -6.15 24.51 8.78
C LYS A 101 -7.15 24.86 9.88
N ASN A 102 -8.39 24.36 9.77
CA ASN A 102 -9.44 24.61 10.74
C ASN A 102 -9.12 24.00 12.11
N GLY A 103 -8.59 22.78 12.14
CA GLY A 103 -8.14 22.14 13.38
C GLY A 103 -7.04 22.94 14.09
N ARG A 104 -6.05 23.40 13.33
CA ARG A 104 -4.97 24.26 13.87
C ARG A 104 -5.47 25.58 14.47
N THR A 105 -6.50 26.18 13.89
CA THR A 105 -7.07 27.46 14.37
C THR A 105 -8.14 27.30 15.43
N GLY A 106 -8.47 26.05 15.81
CA GLY A 106 -9.56 25.74 16.74
C GLY A 106 -10.98 25.90 16.15
N ALA A 107 -11.09 26.15 14.84
CA ALA A 107 -12.38 26.26 14.14
C ALA A 107 -12.98 24.89 13.72
N GLY A 108 -12.24 23.81 13.87
CA GLY A 108 -12.67 22.46 13.56
C GLY A 108 -12.72 21.57 14.80
N ASP A 109 -13.41 20.42 14.71
CA ASP A 109 -13.45 19.46 15.80
C ASP A 109 -12.15 18.60 15.85
N GLU A 110 -11.76 18.21 17.07
CA GLU A 110 -10.52 17.45 17.33
C GLU A 110 -10.44 16.15 16.53
N LYS A 111 -11.57 15.43 16.39
CA LYS A 111 -11.62 14.17 15.67
C LYS A 111 -11.32 14.34 14.20
N THR A 112 -11.92 15.32 13.56
CA THR A 112 -11.70 15.65 12.14
C THR A 112 -10.25 16.11 11.91
N PHE A 113 -9.69 16.91 12.82
CA PHE A 113 -8.29 17.34 12.75
C PHE A 113 -7.34 16.14 12.82
N ALA A 114 -7.48 15.28 13.83
CA ALA A 114 -6.68 14.06 13.98
C ALA A 114 -6.76 13.15 12.73
N ILE A 115 -7.96 12.98 12.16
CA ILE A 115 -8.16 12.20 10.92
C ILE A 115 -7.46 12.87 9.72
N ALA A 116 -7.52 14.20 9.61
CA ALA A 116 -6.84 14.93 8.54
C ALA A 116 -5.31 14.76 8.63
N VAL A 117 -4.73 14.79 9.84
CA VAL A 117 -3.31 14.49 10.08
C VAL A 117 -2.99 13.06 9.66
N ILE A 118 -3.79 12.07 10.07
CA ILE A 118 -3.61 10.66 9.68
C ILE A 118 -3.63 10.50 8.15
N ILE A 119 -4.61 11.09 7.46
CA ILE A 119 -4.71 11.00 5.99
C ILE A 119 -3.49 11.64 5.33
N THR A 120 -3.03 12.77 5.84
CA THR A 120 -1.83 13.44 5.32
C THR A 120 -0.60 12.56 5.48
N LEU A 121 -0.41 11.92 6.63
CA LEU A 121 0.69 10.99 6.86
C LEU A 121 0.61 9.73 5.98
N ILE A 122 -0.60 9.24 5.64
CA ILE A 122 -0.77 8.18 4.64
C ILE A 122 -0.24 8.63 3.28
N LEU A 123 -0.54 9.86 2.88
CA LEU A 123 -0.19 10.38 1.57
C LEU A 123 1.28 10.82 1.47
N THR A 124 1.82 11.46 2.52
CA THR A 124 3.19 12.00 2.52
C THR A 124 4.25 11.01 2.96
N CYS A 125 3.97 10.21 4.00
CA CYS A 125 4.92 9.24 4.58
C CYS A 125 4.67 7.81 4.11
N GLY A 126 3.56 7.53 3.42
CA GLY A 126 3.25 6.20 2.92
C GLY A 126 2.93 5.18 4.00
N PHE A 127 2.58 5.59 5.22
CA PHE A 127 2.26 4.67 6.32
C PHE A 127 0.91 3.97 6.13
N ARG A 128 0.74 2.81 6.78
CA ARG A 128 -0.54 2.11 6.86
C ARG A 128 -1.37 2.62 8.02
N ILE A 129 -2.68 2.53 7.87
CA ILE A 129 -3.63 3.01 8.89
C ILE A 129 -3.45 2.33 10.25
N GLY A 130 -3.14 1.04 10.29
CA GLY A 130 -3.08 0.25 11.52
C GLY A 130 -4.45 -0.26 11.98
N ASN A 131 -4.45 -1.10 13.02
CA ASN A 131 -5.65 -1.62 13.67
C ASN A 131 -5.25 -2.28 14.99
N LYS A 132 -6.00 -2.04 16.09
CA LYS A 132 -5.73 -2.62 17.43
C LYS A 132 -5.63 -4.15 17.43
N LYS A 133 -6.45 -4.83 16.63
CA LYS A 133 -6.37 -6.29 16.52
C LYS A 133 -5.02 -6.75 15.98
N TYR A 134 -4.50 -6.12 14.91
CA TYR A 134 -3.19 -6.46 14.37
C TYR A 134 -2.03 -6.06 15.29
N GLU A 135 -2.17 -5.00 16.07
CA GLU A 135 -1.21 -4.65 17.11
C GLU A 135 -1.16 -5.75 18.17
N LYS A 136 -2.32 -6.19 18.69
CA LYS A 136 -2.41 -7.26 19.69
C LYS A 136 -1.89 -8.60 19.16
N ASP A 137 -2.31 -9.00 17.96
CA ASP A 137 -2.03 -10.35 17.43
C ASP A 137 -0.62 -10.48 16.85
N ASN A 138 0.02 -9.38 16.41
CA ASN A 138 1.26 -9.41 15.63
C ASN A 138 2.28 -8.33 16.02
N ASN A 139 2.07 -7.57 17.08
CA ASN A 139 2.88 -6.39 17.44
C ASN A 139 3.10 -5.41 16.27
N SER A 140 2.11 -5.31 15.37
CA SER A 140 2.21 -4.55 14.14
C SER A 140 1.57 -3.18 14.30
N VAL A 141 2.39 -2.12 14.27
CA VAL A 141 1.95 -0.73 14.42
C VAL A 141 1.53 -0.13 13.07
N GLY A 142 0.63 0.82 13.12
CA GLY A 142 0.24 1.72 12.06
C GLY A 142 -0.26 3.03 12.66
N LEU A 143 -0.77 3.95 11.85
CA LEU A 143 -1.08 5.31 12.33
C LEU A 143 -2.07 5.32 13.50
N THR A 144 -3.18 4.58 13.43
CA THR A 144 -4.17 4.54 14.54
C THR A 144 -3.69 3.78 15.78
N THR A 145 -2.52 3.16 15.72
CA THR A 145 -1.86 2.48 16.83
C THR A 145 -0.44 3.03 17.07
N LEU A 146 -0.17 4.24 16.54
CA LEU A 146 1.08 4.95 16.78
C LEU A 146 1.11 5.42 18.23
N LYS A 147 2.27 5.24 18.89
CA LYS A 147 2.50 5.63 20.28
C LYS A 147 3.53 6.74 20.36
N TYR A 148 3.53 7.51 21.42
CA TYR A 148 4.48 8.61 21.63
C TYR A 148 5.94 8.17 21.50
N LYS A 149 6.31 6.97 21.98
CA LYS A 149 7.65 6.40 21.85
C LYS A 149 8.17 6.21 20.42
N HIS A 150 7.28 6.29 19.43
CA HIS A 150 7.63 6.17 18.01
C HIS A 150 7.97 7.52 17.37
N LEU A 151 7.92 8.61 18.13
CA LEU A 151 8.14 9.97 17.66
C LEU A 151 9.45 10.54 18.25
N LYS A 152 10.23 11.19 17.39
CA LYS A 152 11.38 12.00 17.80
C LYS A 152 11.30 13.36 17.11
N PHE A 153 11.49 14.41 17.86
CA PHE A 153 11.37 15.80 17.38
C PHE A 153 12.74 16.44 17.33
N GLU A 154 13.09 17.01 16.18
CA GLU A 154 14.36 17.68 15.92
C GLU A 154 14.17 18.71 14.80
N ASP A 155 14.73 19.91 14.95
CA ASP A 155 14.75 20.97 13.94
C ASP A 155 13.37 21.25 13.30
N LYS A 156 12.31 21.32 14.11
CA LYS A 156 10.92 21.48 13.65
C LYS A 156 10.43 20.40 12.70
N LYS A 157 11.06 19.22 12.76
CA LYS A 157 10.66 18.01 12.04
C LYS A 157 10.34 16.92 13.04
N VAL A 158 9.48 16.00 12.64
CA VAL A 158 9.19 14.79 13.40
C VAL A 158 9.67 13.57 12.62
N LEU A 159 10.55 12.79 13.25
CA LEU A 159 10.91 11.46 12.79
C LEU A 159 9.92 10.47 13.40
N ILE A 160 9.25 9.71 12.55
CA ILE A 160 8.30 8.66 12.92
C ILE A 160 8.94 7.32 12.58
N ASP A 161 9.14 6.46 13.59
CA ASP A 161 9.86 5.19 13.47
C ASP A 161 9.14 4.08 14.25
N PHE A 162 8.65 3.07 13.54
CA PHE A 162 7.94 1.93 14.15
C PHE A 162 8.04 0.66 13.31
N ILE A 163 7.79 -0.48 13.96
CA ILE A 163 7.69 -1.78 13.29
C ILE A 163 6.24 -2.00 12.85
N GLY A 164 6.05 -2.07 11.54
CA GLY A 164 4.75 -2.24 10.92
C GLY A 164 4.46 -3.68 10.49
N LYS A 165 3.56 -3.82 9.52
CA LYS A 165 3.08 -5.12 9.00
C LYS A 165 4.23 -6.03 8.56
N LYS A 166 4.21 -7.29 9.01
CA LYS A 166 5.22 -8.33 8.75
C LYS A 166 6.61 -8.00 9.29
N GLY A 167 6.72 -7.23 10.36
CA GLY A 167 7.99 -6.87 10.97
C GLY A 167 8.80 -5.84 10.19
N VAL A 168 8.22 -5.19 9.18
CA VAL A 168 8.92 -4.18 8.38
C VAL A 168 9.02 -2.89 9.17
N ARG A 169 10.25 -2.36 9.33
CA ARG A 169 10.47 -1.04 9.91
C ARG A 169 9.95 0.05 8.96
N ASN A 170 9.14 0.95 9.49
CA ASN A 170 8.60 2.10 8.80
C ASN A 170 9.22 3.36 9.39
N VAL A 171 9.99 4.10 8.60
CA VAL A 171 10.67 5.32 9.03
C VAL A 171 10.39 6.43 8.04
N ALA A 172 9.96 7.58 8.53
CA ALA A 172 9.84 8.78 7.71
C ALA A 172 10.00 10.04 8.56
N THR A 173 10.64 11.05 7.99
CA THR A 173 10.66 12.40 8.56
C THR A 173 9.55 13.23 7.90
N CYS A 174 8.77 13.91 8.72
CA CYS A 174 7.75 14.87 8.29
C CYS A 174 8.19 16.27 8.72
N ASP A 175 8.21 17.19 7.76
CA ASP A 175 8.57 18.61 7.90
C ASP A 175 7.37 19.55 7.72
N ASP A 176 6.15 18.98 7.63
CA ASP A 176 4.91 19.76 7.61
C ASP A 176 4.68 20.38 8.98
N ARG A 177 4.55 21.71 9.00
CA ARG A 177 4.44 22.50 10.23
C ARG A 177 3.20 22.14 11.05
N ILE A 178 2.04 21.95 10.41
CA ILE A 178 0.79 21.63 11.13
C ILE A 178 0.87 20.24 11.76
N ILE A 179 1.44 19.28 11.03
CA ILE A 179 1.65 17.93 11.53
C ILE A 179 2.64 17.92 12.69
N TYR A 180 3.74 18.67 12.56
CA TYR A 180 4.72 18.82 13.64
C TYR A 180 4.06 19.38 14.91
N GLU A 181 3.37 20.51 14.80
CA GLU A 181 2.69 21.16 15.91
C GLU A 181 1.68 20.20 16.57
N TYR A 182 0.81 19.55 15.77
CA TYR A 182 -0.15 18.57 16.29
C TYR A 182 0.51 17.44 17.08
N LEU A 183 1.55 16.81 16.52
CA LEU A 183 2.22 15.68 17.16
C LEU A 183 3.03 16.10 18.38
N TYR A 184 3.64 17.29 18.37
CA TYR A 184 4.38 17.84 19.47
C TYR A 184 3.46 18.18 20.66
N GLU A 185 2.34 18.84 20.41
CA GLU A 185 1.33 19.18 21.43
C GLU A 185 0.72 17.91 22.04
N ALA A 186 0.44 16.88 21.23
CA ALA A 186 -0.06 15.61 21.74
C ALA A 186 0.92 14.97 22.73
N VAL A 187 2.23 14.97 22.44
CA VAL A 187 3.28 14.44 23.35
C VAL A 187 3.41 15.32 24.60
N ALA A 188 3.45 16.64 24.44
CA ALA A 188 3.57 17.60 25.56
C ALA A 188 2.39 17.48 26.54
N THR A 189 1.16 17.38 25.99
CA THR A 189 -0.06 17.20 26.80
C THR A 189 -0.05 15.86 27.55
N ALA A 190 0.40 14.78 26.91
CA ALA A 190 0.52 13.48 27.56
C ALA A 190 1.57 13.50 28.69
N ALA A 191 2.71 14.13 28.49
CA ALA A 191 3.75 14.27 29.50
C ALA A 191 3.24 15.08 30.70
N ALA A 192 2.54 16.20 30.48
CA ALA A 192 1.95 17.01 31.54
C ALA A 192 0.89 16.24 32.37
N LYS A 193 0.07 15.43 31.72
CA LYS A 193 -0.91 14.56 32.40
C LYS A 193 -0.23 13.45 33.22
N ALA A 194 0.85 12.87 32.74
CA ALA A 194 1.59 11.83 33.45
C ALA A 194 2.23 12.34 34.74
N THR A 195 2.65 13.61 34.78
CA THR A 195 3.19 14.25 36.00
C THR A 195 2.10 14.66 37.00
N ALA A 196 0.90 14.95 36.51
CA ALA A 196 -0.21 15.42 37.37
C ALA A 196 -1.02 14.30 38.05
N THR A 197 -0.99 13.06 37.53
CA THR A 197 -1.78 11.96 38.05
C THR A 197 -1.00 10.64 38.04
N ALA A 198 -0.60 10.17 39.20
CA ALA A 198 0.07 8.86 39.39
C ALA A 198 -0.81 7.63 39.02
N THR A 199 -2.06 7.85 38.61
CA THR A 199 -3.07 6.80 38.36
C THR A 199 -3.74 6.87 36.99
N ALA A 200 -3.31 7.76 36.11
CA ALA A 200 -3.94 7.88 34.79
C ALA A 200 -3.56 6.70 33.90
N THR A 201 -4.52 5.90 33.49
CA THR A 201 -4.51 5.05 32.30
C THR A 201 -4.46 5.91 31.05
N ALA A 202 -3.45 6.79 30.94
CA ALA A 202 -3.20 7.57 29.73
C ALA A 202 -2.89 6.60 28.62
N THR A 203 -3.67 6.61 27.55
CA THR A 203 -3.35 5.82 26.38
C THR A 203 -2.04 6.32 25.79
N ASP A 204 -1.06 5.46 25.55
CA ASP A 204 0.18 5.81 24.85
C ASP A 204 -0.06 6.23 23.39
N TYR A 205 -1.30 6.19 22.91
CA TYR A 205 -1.63 6.45 21.53
C TYR A 205 -1.64 7.95 21.20
N VAL A 206 -1.02 8.28 20.08
CA VAL A 206 -0.85 9.67 19.59
C VAL A 206 -2.17 10.28 19.11
N PHE A 207 -3.00 9.49 18.40
CA PHE A 207 -4.21 9.99 17.78
C PHE A 207 -5.43 9.75 18.68
N THR A 208 -5.75 10.76 19.46
CA THR A 208 -6.90 10.78 20.38
C THR A 208 -7.76 12.01 20.16
N TYR A 209 -8.98 12.02 20.70
CA TYR A 209 -9.94 13.13 20.72
C TYR A 209 -10.85 13.00 21.96
N ASP A 210 -11.66 14.00 22.28
CA ASP A 210 -12.65 13.96 23.37
C ASP A 210 -12.11 13.25 24.64
N ASN A 211 -11.15 13.85 25.33
CA ASN A 211 -10.60 13.34 26.58
C ASN A 211 -9.94 11.94 26.48
N GLY A 212 -9.30 11.64 25.35
CA GLY A 212 -8.46 10.46 25.21
C GLY A 212 -9.12 9.28 24.47
N LYS A 213 -10.25 9.47 23.83
CA LYS A 213 -10.81 8.47 22.91
C LYS A 213 -9.87 8.27 21.73
N VAL A 214 -9.48 7.03 21.45
CA VAL A 214 -8.51 6.70 20.39
C VAL A 214 -9.19 6.70 19.03
N ILE A 215 -8.60 7.39 18.05
CA ILE A 215 -9.01 7.31 16.64
C ILE A 215 -8.78 5.89 16.13
N THR A 216 -9.80 5.29 15.53
CA THR A 216 -9.74 3.94 14.97
C THR A 216 -9.64 3.97 13.44
N SER A 217 -9.24 2.82 12.85
CA SER A 217 -9.28 2.67 11.38
C SER A 217 -10.69 2.83 10.80
N ASN A 218 -11.73 2.53 11.60
CA ASN A 218 -13.13 2.72 11.20
C ASN A 218 -13.49 4.20 11.13
N ASP A 219 -13.05 5.03 12.08
CA ASP A 219 -13.29 6.47 12.06
C ASP A 219 -12.73 7.11 10.78
N VAL A 220 -11.48 6.75 10.43
CA VAL A 220 -10.85 7.26 9.21
C VAL A 220 -11.58 6.76 7.94
N ASN A 221 -12.03 5.50 7.91
CA ASN A 221 -12.77 4.98 6.77
C ASN A 221 -14.19 5.59 6.67
N GLU A 222 -14.87 5.90 7.78
CA GLU A 222 -16.16 6.62 7.76
C GLU A 222 -15.98 8.05 7.25
N TYR A 223 -14.95 8.77 7.68
CA TYR A 223 -14.62 10.08 7.10
C TYR A 223 -14.44 9.99 5.58
N LEU A 224 -13.69 9.01 5.08
CA LEU A 224 -13.51 8.78 3.65
C LEU A 224 -14.81 8.40 2.94
N LYS A 225 -15.69 7.66 3.59
CA LYS A 225 -17.00 7.27 3.06
C LYS A 225 -17.94 8.47 2.94
N VAL A 226 -17.99 9.35 3.96
CA VAL A 226 -18.72 10.60 3.90
C VAL A 226 -18.20 11.49 2.78
N ALA A 227 -16.87 11.64 2.67
CA ALA A 227 -16.25 12.37 1.58
C ALA A 227 -16.57 11.73 0.20
N SER A 228 -16.63 10.40 0.11
CA SER A 228 -16.98 9.70 -1.12
C SER A 228 -18.40 10.03 -1.57
N ARG A 229 -19.36 10.01 -0.65
CA ARG A 229 -20.76 10.39 -0.95
C ARG A 229 -20.86 11.82 -1.47
N LYS A 230 -20.05 12.73 -0.93
CA LYS A 230 -20.05 14.14 -1.32
C LYS A 230 -19.34 14.42 -2.65
N PHE A 231 -18.27 13.72 -2.95
CA PHE A 231 -17.34 14.07 -4.03
C PHE A 231 -17.26 13.08 -5.17
N ALA A 232 -17.66 11.80 -4.99
CA ALA A 232 -17.67 10.82 -6.05
C ALA A 232 -18.85 11.07 -7.00
N LYS A 233 -18.65 10.75 -8.29
CA LYS A 233 -19.72 10.89 -9.31
C LYS A 233 -20.79 9.82 -9.18
N SER A 234 -20.50 8.69 -8.53
CA SER A 234 -21.40 7.56 -8.32
C SER A 234 -21.55 7.27 -6.84
N SER A 235 -22.79 7.04 -6.38
CA SER A 235 -23.13 6.68 -5.00
C SER A 235 -22.52 5.37 -4.52
N ASP A 236 -22.08 4.50 -5.45
CA ASP A 236 -21.57 3.16 -5.13
C ASP A 236 -20.05 3.11 -4.95
N ILE A 237 -19.37 4.24 -5.12
CA ILE A 237 -17.92 4.32 -4.97
C ILE A 237 -17.56 4.79 -3.56
N TYR A 238 -17.10 3.86 -2.71
CA TYR A 238 -16.54 4.15 -1.40
C TYR A 238 -15.02 4.01 -1.43
N ILE A 239 -14.32 5.10 -1.13
CA ILE A 239 -12.87 5.10 -1.01
C ILE A 239 -12.46 4.76 0.43
N THR A 240 -11.47 3.89 0.57
CA THR A 240 -10.89 3.44 1.83
C THR A 240 -9.44 3.90 1.97
N THR A 241 -8.86 3.79 3.16
CA THR A 241 -7.44 4.05 3.39
C THR A 241 -6.51 3.17 2.54
N LYS A 242 -6.94 1.95 2.19
CA LYS A 242 -6.23 1.09 1.25
C LYS A 242 -6.24 1.66 -0.17
N ASP A 243 -7.36 2.24 -0.59
CA ASP A 243 -7.50 2.88 -1.90
C ASP A 243 -6.64 4.15 -1.97
N LEU A 244 -6.56 4.94 -0.89
CA LEU A 244 -5.65 6.10 -0.81
C LEU A 244 -4.20 5.69 -1.07
N ARG A 245 -3.73 4.61 -0.48
CA ARG A 245 -2.36 4.13 -0.70
C ARG A 245 -2.14 3.66 -2.13
N THR A 246 -3.13 2.99 -2.74
CA THR A 246 -3.06 2.57 -4.14
C THR A 246 -3.02 3.76 -5.08
N TRP A 247 -3.89 4.75 -4.85
CA TRP A 247 -3.88 5.99 -5.61
C TRP A 247 -2.56 6.75 -5.47
N ASN A 248 -2.08 6.90 -4.23
CA ASN A 248 -0.81 7.57 -3.94
C ASN A 248 0.38 6.88 -4.64
N ALA A 249 0.41 5.54 -4.63
CA ALA A 249 1.45 4.78 -5.32
C ALA A 249 1.51 5.11 -6.82
N ASN A 250 0.37 5.18 -7.50
CA ASN A 250 0.31 5.49 -8.93
C ASN A 250 0.68 6.95 -9.20
N THR A 251 0.27 7.88 -8.35
CA THR A 251 0.65 9.30 -8.46
C THR A 251 2.17 9.47 -8.27
N LEU A 252 2.74 8.82 -7.26
CA LEU A 252 4.18 8.83 -7.01
C LEU A 252 4.97 8.18 -8.14
N PHE A 253 4.48 7.05 -8.68
CA PHE A 253 5.11 6.38 -9.82
C PHE A 253 5.23 7.32 -11.02
N LEU A 254 4.15 7.97 -11.42
CA LEU A 254 4.16 8.93 -12.53
C LEU A 254 5.11 10.12 -12.25
N THR A 255 5.12 10.61 -11.00
CA THR A 255 6.01 11.71 -10.59
C THR A 255 7.48 11.31 -10.68
N TYR A 256 7.84 10.15 -10.13
CA TYR A 256 9.21 9.64 -10.14
C TYR A 256 9.67 9.27 -11.54
N TYR A 257 8.82 8.61 -12.32
CA TYR A 257 9.11 8.27 -13.70
C TYR A 257 9.42 9.52 -14.55
N LYS A 258 8.57 10.56 -14.47
CA LYS A 258 8.81 11.84 -15.13
C LYS A 258 10.14 12.50 -14.71
N LYS A 259 10.46 12.45 -13.42
CA LYS A 259 11.71 12.99 -12.88
C LYS A 259 12.94 12.23 -13.39
N ILE A 260 12.92 10.90 -13.33
CA ILE A 260 14.01 10.02 -13.81
C ILE A 260 14.27 10.28 -15.29
N ARG A 261 13.20 10.30 -16.07
CA ARG A 261 13.26 10.54 -17.48
C ARG A 261 13.87 11.90 -17.83
N LYS A 262 13.41 12.98 -17.17
CA LYS A 262 13.95 14.32 -17.39
C LYS A 262 15.47 14.38 -17.14
N ILE A 263 15.95 13.62 -16.14
CA ILE A 263 17.39 13.51 -15.87
C ILE A 263 18.09 12.78 -17.01
N ARG A 264 17.58 11.61 -17.43
CA ARG A 264 18.14 10.83 -18.53
C ARG A 264 18.19 11.62 -19.84
N ASP A 265 17.10 12.32 -20.19
CA ASP A 265 17.02 13.10 -21.42
C ASP A 265 18.03 14.24 -21.40
N ARG A 266 18.27 14.90 -20.26
CA ARG A 266 19.32 15.89 -20.07
C ARG A 266 20.75 15.32 -20.25
N GLU A 267 20.97 14.12 -19.71
CA GLU A 267 22.27 13.45 -19.83
C GLU A 267 22.57 13.02 -21.28
N ARG A 268 21.53 12.59 -22.02
CA ARG A 268 21.65 12.30 -23.47
C ARG A 268 22.00 13.54 -24.26
N LEU A 269 21.33 14.66 -23.99
CA LEU A 269 21.64 15.95 -24.61
C LEU A 269 23.09 16.37 -24.37
N LYS A 270 23.60 16.24 -23.14
CA LYS A 270 24.98 16.56 -22.80
C LYS A 270 26.02 15.68 -23.51
N ARG A 271 25.66 14.43 -23.87
CA ARG A 271 26.53 13.50 -24.62
C ARG A 271 26.44 13.66 -26.13
N GLY A 272 25.69 14.64 -26.65
CA GLY A 272 25.49 14.83 -28.09
C GLY A 272 24.62 13.72 -28.71
N GLU A 273 23.96 12.87 -27.93
CA GLU A 273 23.07 11.81 -28.42
C GLU A 273 21.65 12.33 -28.76
N ALA A 274 21.48 13.66 -28.82
CA ALA A 274 20.22 14.31 -29.13
C ALA A 274 20.08 14.50 -30.65
N GLY A 275 19.18 13.72 -31.23
CA GLY A 275 18.57 14.07 -32.51
C GLY A 275 19.32 13.63 -33.75
N GLN A 276 19.46 12.34 -33.96
CA GLN A 276 19.52 11.79 -35.31
C GLN A 276 18.38 10.77 -35.47
N ALA A 277 17.16 11.27 -35.68
CA ALA A 277 16.29 10.60 -36.60
C ALA A 277 16.88 10.98 -37.98
N SER A 278 17.86 10.20 -38.46
CA SER A 278 18.36 10.36 -39.80
C SER A 278 17.33 9.74 -40.75
N ASP A 279 16.87 10.54 -41.71
CA ASP A 279 16.00 10.08 -42.79
C ASP A 279 16.64 9.02 -43.71
N ASN A 280 17.78 8.45 -43.30
CA ASN A 280 18.53 7.42 -44.03
C ASN A 280 19.16 6.40 -43.05
N ALA A 281 18.37 5.65 -42.28
CA ALA A 281 18.93 4.60 -41.44
C ALA A 281 18.69 3.21 -42.07
N ASN A 282 19.77 2.41 -42.13
CA ASN A 282 19.68 1.00 -42.50
C ASN A 282 18.87 0.25 -41.39
N ASP A 283 17.87 -0.54 -41.78
CA ASP A 283 16.91 -1.27 -40.91
C ASP A 283 17.52 -1.97 -39.68
N ALA A 284 18.75 -2.44 -39.76
CA ALA A 284 19.44 -3.16 -38.68
C ALA A 284 19.94 -2.26 -37.53
N ASN A 285 20.29 -0.98 -37.82
CA ASN A 285 20.72 -0.03 -36.81
C ASN A 285 19.50 0.55 -36.06
N ASP A 286 18.40 0.78 -36.76
CA ASP A 286 17.15 1.26 -36.17
C ASP A 286 16.56 0.26 -35.16
N ALA A 287 16.61 -1.04 -35.47
CA ALA A 287 16.14 -2.08 -34.55
C ALA A 287 17.00 -2.17 -33.27
N ARG A 288 18.33 -1.98 -33.38
CA ARG A 288 19.23 -1.95 -32.21
C ARG A 288 19.00 -0.73 -31.32
N ASP A 289 18.80 0.43 -31.93
CA ASP A 289 18.56 1.68 -31.21
C ASP A 289 17.17 1.68 -30.55
N ALA A 290 16.14 1.12 -31.20
CA ALA A 290 14.84 0.90 -30.64
C ALA A 290 14.89 -0.06 -29.41
N ASP A 291 15.65 -1.18 -29.50
CA ASP A 291 15.83 -2.12 -28.39
C ASP A 291 16.57 -1.45 -27.22
N LYS A 292 17.65 -0.71 -27.49
CA LYS A 292 18.39 0.06 -26.48
C LYS A 292 17.50 1.12 -25.80
N TYR A 293 16.66 1.77 -26.57
CA TYR A 293 15.71 2.75 -26.06
C TYR A 293 14.65 2.12 -25.15
N MET A 294 14.04 1.00 -25.57
CA MET A 294 13.07 0.25 -24.79
C MET A 294 13.67 -0.31 -23.51
N LYS A 295 14.90 -0.82 -23.54
CA LYS A 295 15.65 -1.23 -22.33
C LYS A 295 15.82 -0.07 -21.37
N GLY A 296 16.09 1.15 -21.87
CA GLY A 296 16.14 2.37 -21.07
C GLY A 296 14.82 2.70 -20.38
N ILE A 297 13.69 2.59 -21.09
CA ILE A 297 12.34 2.80 -20.52
C ILE A 297 12.06 1.80 -19.41
N HIS A 298 12.32 0.52 -19.64
CA HIS A 298 12.10 -0.52 -18.63
C HIS A 298 12.96 -0.30 -17.37
N LYS A 299 14.21 0.19 -17.53
CA LYS A 299 15.08 0.57 -16.42
C LYS A 299 14.50 1.73 -15.60
N ASP A 300 13.97 2.75 -16.28
CA ASP A 300 13.34 3.89 -15.62
C ASP A 300 12.06 3.50 -14.87
N ILE A 301 11.23 2.65 -15.50
CA ILE A 301 10.02 2.10 -14.86
C ILE A 301 10.40 1.31 -13.60
N LYS A 302 11.41 0.43 -13.69
CA LYS A 302 11.90 -0.33 -12.54
C LYS A 302 12.32 0.60 -11.41
N LYS A 303 13.18 1.58 -11.70
CA LYS A 303 13.69 2.56 -10.72
C LYS A 303 12.55 3.39 -10.09
N ALA A 304 11.56 3.82 -10.89
CA ALA A 304 10.41 4.54 -10.37
C ALA A 304 9.58 3.68 -9.41
N ILE A 305 9.37 2.39 -9.72
CA ILE A 305 8.65 1.46 -8.83
C ILE A 305 9.44 1.20 -7.54
N GLU A 306 10.77 1.08 -7.60
CA GLU A 306 11.65 0.95 -6.44
C GLU A 306 11.48 2.15 -5.50
N MET A 307 11.54 3.38 -6.02
CA MET A 307 11.31 4.60 -5.23
C MET A 307 9.92 4.64 -4.59
N VAL A 308 8.88 4.17 -5.29
CA VAL A 308 7.54 4.05 -4.71
C VAL A 308 7.51 2.98 -3.63
N ALA A 309 8.18 1.86 -3.84
CA ALA A 309 8.25 0.77 -2.88
C ALA A 309 8.88 1.23 -1.57
N ASP A 310 10.01 1.93 -1.63
CA ASP A 310 10.69 2.53 -0.48
C ASP A 310 9.77 3.51 0.25
N LYS A 311 9.13 4.44 -0.48
CA LYS A 311 8.19 5.42 0.10
C LYS A 311 7.00 4.76 0.79
N LEU A 312 6.55 3.61 0.31
CA LEU A 312 5.43 2.85 0.90
C LEU A 312 5.87 1.78 1.90
N HIS A 313 7.16 1.68 2.21
CA HIS A 313 7.72 0.64 3.08
C HIS A 313 7.31 -0.77 2.62
N ASN A 314 7.53 -1.05 1.33
CA ASN A 314 7.23 -2.31 0.67
C ASN A 314 8.44 -2.81 -0.12
N THR A 315 8.42 -4.08 -0.52
CA THR A 315 9.35 -4.58 -1.55
C THR A 315 8.89 -4.16 -2.95
N TYR A 316 9.83 -4.08 -3.89
CA TYR A 316 9.55 -3.85 -5.32
C TYR A 316 8.44 -4.77 -5.84
N SER A 317 8.56 -6.08 -5.58
CA SER A 317 7.60 -7.10 -6.05
C SER A 317 6.18 -6.85 -5.53
N ILE A 318 6.03 -6.53 -4.24
CA ILE A 318 4.72 -6.20 -3.64
C ILE A 318 4.19 -4.89 -4.21
N CYS A 319 5.04 -3.89 -4.39
CA CYS A 319 4.65 -2.60 -4.94
C CYS A 319 4.12 -2.76 -6.36
N LYS A 320 4.90 -3.36 -7.25
CA LYS A 320 4.53 -3.63 -8.64
C LYS A 320 3.22 -4.42 -8.75
N LYS A 321 3.11 -5.55 -8.01
CA LYS A 321 1.95 -6.45 -8.11
C LYS A 321 0.67 -5.89 -7.50
N SER A 322 0.78 -5.11 -6.40
CA SER A 322 -0.39 -4.79 -5.57
C SER A 322 -0.79 -3.32 -5.57
N TYR A 323 0.07 -2.41 -6.01
CA TYR A 323 -0.18 -0.97 -5.94
C TYR A 323 -0.12 -0.26 -7.28
N ILE A 324 0.78 -0.64 -8.19
CA ILE A 324 0.89 0.02 -9.49
C ILE A 324 -0.13 -0.59 -10.47
N ASP A 325 -0.85 0.26 -11.18
CA ASP A 325 -1.76 -0.14 -12.25
C ASP A 325 -0.97 -0.51 -13.50
N PRO A 326 -1.10 -1.74 -14.02
CA PRO A 326 -0.44 -2.14 -15.26
C PRO A 326 -0.73 -1.20 -16.44
N LYS A 327 -1.97 -0.68 -16.54
CA LYS A 327 -2.35 0.26 -17.60
C LYS A 327 -1.57 1.57 -17.55
N ILE A 328 -1.17 2.03 -16.36
CA ILE A 328 -0.31 3.22 -16.24
C ILE A 328 1.09 2.92 -16.75
N ILE A 329 1.60 1.70 -16.50
CA ILE A 329 2.90 1.26 -17.05
C ILE A 329 2.82 1.17 -18.58
N GLU A 330 1.79 0.50 -19.10
CA GLU A 330 1.52 0.40 -20.54
C GLU A 330 1.42 1.80 -21.17
N GLY A 331 0.63 2.71 -20.60
CA GLY A 331 0.48 4.08 -21.09
C GLY A 331 1.76 4.90 -21.09
N VAL A 332 2.73 4.66 -20.18
CA VAL A 332 4.04 5.34 -20.25
C VAL A 332 4.99 4.70 -21.28
N ILE A 333 4.73 3.47 -21.71
CA ILE A 333 5.42 2.81 -22.83
C ILE A 333 4.83 3.31 -24.16
N ASP A 334 3.51 3.23 -24.32
CA ASP A 334 2.78 3.52 -25.56
C ASP A 334 2.76 5.01 -25.95
N SER A 335 2.78 5.91 -24.95
CA SER A 335 2.79 7.36 -25.21
C SER A 335 3.99 7.84 -26.04
N ARG A 336 4.72 6.93 -26.69
CA ARG A 336 6.00 7.15 -27.37
C ARG A 336 6.25 6.27 -28.61
N GLN A 337 5.30 5.45 -28.96
CA GLN A 337 5.20 4.95 -30.32
C GLN A 337 4.49 5.99 -31.20
#